data_2b2a7efbd402b587ae0b172ca80ce246
#
_entry.id   2b2a7efbd402b587ae0b172ca80ce246
#
_cell.length_a   1.000
_cell.length_b   1.000
_cell.length_c   1.000
_cell.angle_alpha   90.00
_cell.angle_beta   90.00
_cell.angle_gamma   90.00
#
_symmetry.space_group_name_H-M   'P 1'
#
loop_
_entity.id
_entity.type
_entity.pdbx_description
1 polymer ?
#
loop_
_entity_poly.entity_id
_entity_poly.type
_entity_poly.pdbx_seq_one_letter_code
_entity_poly.pdbx_strand_id
1 'polypeptide(L)'
;MNKSIIFILVFFLNSCSQNFQNNGLSEKKLDNLKIEIGKTSKQSLVNKYGPPIFENIFNKNVIYYVSHNTSYKTFEKRKTDKLLVYEITLDNKNIVKKFKSYTEKDGVDIDISKKQDKSDFNFKMLWEDMINAMNRRKN
;
A
#
# COMPACT_ATOMS: atom_id res chain seq x y z
N MET A 1 38.49 -18.87 31.71
CA MET A 1 37.25 -18.36 31.05
C MET A 1 36.43 -19.57 30.66
N ASN A 2 35.26 -19.80 31.29
CA ASN A 2 34.51 -21.06 31.19
C ASN A 2 33.94 -21.27 29.78
N LYS A 3 34.23 -22.40 29.14
CA LYS A 3 33.71 -22.78 27.81
C LYS A 3 32.19 -22.64 27.69
N SER A 4 31.44 -22.84 28.79
CA SER A 4 30.01 -22.62 28.86
C SER A 4 29.56 -21.16 28.64
N ILE A 5 30.34 -20.17 29.07
CA ILE A 5 30.03 -18.74 28.91
C ILE A 5 30.15 -18.35 27.45
N ILE A 6 31.15 -18.89 26.73
CA ILE A 6 31.34 -18.63 25.28
C ILE A 6 30.19 -19.23 24.48
N PHE A 7 29.68 -20.41 24.87
CA PHE A 7 28.55 -21.06 24.20
C PHE A 7 27.23 -20.28 24.36
N ILE A 8 27.02 -19.72 25.53
CA ILE A 8 25.84 -18.85 25.82
C ILE A 8 25.93 -17.55 25.03
N LEU A 9 27.12 -16.94 24.95
CA LEU A 9 27.33 -15.68 24.23
C LEU A 9 27.06 -15.83 22.72
N VAL A 10 27.45 -16.95 22.12
CA VAL A 10 27.22 -17.24 20.69
C VAL A 10 25.73 -17.41 20.39
N PHE A 11 24.92 -17.91 21.34
CA PHE A 11 23.47 -18.09 21.16
C PHE A 11 22.70 -16.76 21.08
N PHE A 12 23.21 -15.70 21.74
CA PHE A 12 22.59 -14.36 21.72
C PHE A 12 22.87 -13.57 20.42
N LEU A 13 23.85 -13.97 19.62
CA LEU A 13 24.22 -13.24 18.40
C LEU A 13 23.32 -13.53 17.20
N ASN A 14 22.41 -14.51 17.27
CA ASN A 14 21.54 -14.90 16.16
C ASN A 14 20.16 -14.24 16.17
N SER A 15 19.92 -13.24 17.01
CA SER A 15 18.60 -12.58 17.15
C SER A 15 18.40 -11.42 16.17
N CYS A 16 18.83 -11.55 14.91
CA CYS A 16 18.48 -10.58 13.88
C CYS A 16 17.09 -10.92 13.32
N SER A 17 16.02 -10.34 13.91
CA SER A 17 14.67 -10.54 13.43
C SER A 17 14.34 -9.60 12.29
N GLN A 18 13.81 -10.13 11.19
CA GLN A 18 13.23 -9.36 10.11
C GLN A 18 11.79 -8.99 10.50
N ASN A 19 11.49 -7.71 10.45
CA ASN A 19 10.14 -7.22 10.75
C ASN A 19 9.35 -7.04 9.46
N PHE A 20 8.10 -7.51 9.47
CA PHE A 20 7.15 -7.35 8.38
C PHE A 20 6.03 -6.42 8.80
N GLN A 21 5.62 -5.56 7.89
CA GLN A 21 4.55 -4.62 8.12
C GLN A 21 3.62 -4.57 6.91
N ASN A 22 2.31 -4.75 7.17
CA ASN A 22 1.26 -4.57 6.19
C ASN A 22 0.54 -3.25 6.44
N ASN A 23 0.39 -2.44 5.41
CA ASN A 23 -0.36 -1.19 5.40
C ASN A 23 -1.52 -1.30 4.42
N GLY A 24 -2.72 -0.96 4.88
CA GLY A 24 -3.94 -1.07 4.08
C GLY A 24 -4.67 -2.40 4.27
N LEU A 25 -5.31 -2.88 3.23
CA LEU A 25 -5.98 -4.17 3.26
C LEU A 25 -4.97 -5.32 3.24
N SER A 26 -5.31 -6.43 3.88
CA SER A 26 -4.49 -7.63 3.74
C SER A 26 -4.53 -8.10 2.28
N GLU A 27 -3.39 -8.60 1.79
CA GLU A 27 -3.25 -9.12 0.44
C GLU A 27 -4.36 -10.13 0.09
N LYS A 28 -4.62 -11.09 0.97
CA LYS A 28 -5.70 -12.09 0.79
C LYS A 28 -7.08 -11.46 0.59
N LYS A 29 -7.38 -10.34 1.27
CA LYS A 29 -8.65 -9.64 1.05
C LYS A 29 -8.67 -8.95 -0.30
N LEU A 30 -7.56 -8.38 -0.73
CA LEU A 30 -7.46 -7.66 -1.98
C LEU A 30 -7.48 -8.61 -3.18
N ASP A 31 -6.75 -9.73 -3.12
CA ASP A 31 -6.77 -10.78 -4.17
C ASP A 31 -8.16 -11.40 -4.36
N ASN A 32 -8.94 -11.47 -3.28
CA ASN A 32 -10.32 -11.95 -3.31
C ASN A 32 -11.35 -10.85 -3.67
N LEU A 33 -10.90 -9.67 -4.07
CA LEU A 33 -11.79 -8.57 -4.45
C LEU A 33 -12.51 -8.91 -5.77
N LYS A 34 -13.77 -9.31 -5.66
CA LYS A 34 -14.63 -9.59 -6.81
C LYS A 34 -15.40 -8.31 -7.17
N ILE A 35 -15.07 -7.77 -8.33
CA ILE A 35 -15.71 -6.57 -8.88
C ILE A 35 -16.38 -6.94 -10.20
N GLU A 36 -17.68 -6.70 -10.29
CA GLU A 36 -18.45 -6.77 -11.51
C GLU A 36 -18.79 -5.35 -11.96
N ILE A 37 -18.21 -4.94 -13.09
CA ILE A 37 -18.47 -3.62 -13.70
C ILE A 37 -19.96 -3.52 -14.05
N GLY A 38 -20.59 -2.41 -13.69
CA GLY A 38 -22.01 -2.17 -13.89
C GLY A 38 -22.94 -2.79 -12.83
N LYS A 39 -22.43 -3.60 -11.90
CA LYS A 39 -23.23 -4.25 -10.86
C LYS A 39 -22.78 -3.96 -9.43
N THR A 40 -21.46 -4.00 -9.19
CA THR A 40 -20.91 -3.81 -7.84
C THR A 40 -21.07 -2.36 -7.39
N SER A 41 -21.70 -2.13 -6.24
CA SER A 41 -21.87 -0.79 -5.67
C SER A 41 -20.74 -0.46 -4.68
N LYS A 42 -20.48 0.85 -4.46
CA LYS A 42 -19.57 1.36 -3.42
C LYS A 42 -19.95 0.78 -2.05
N GLN A 43 -21.24 0.77 -1.72
CA GLN A 43 -21.71 0.25 -0.43
C GLN A 43 -21.40 -1.23 -0.25
N SER A 44 -21.55 -2.04 -1.30
CA SER A 44 -21.19 -3.46 -1.28
C SER A 44 -19.70 -3.68 -1.04
N LEU A 45 -18.85 -2.85 -1.67
CA LEU A 45 -17.40 -2.88 -1.45
C LEU A 45 -17.05 -2.54 0.00
N VAL A 46 -17.63 -1.46 0.53
CA VAL A 46 -17.40 -1.01 1.91
C VAL A 46 -17.87 -2.07 2.92
N ASN A 47 -19.03 -2.66 2.72
CA ASN A 47 -19.56 -3.69 3.63
C ASN A 47 -18.67 -4.95 3.65
N LYS A 48 -18.12 -5.34 2.51
CA LYS A 48 -17.35 -6.58 2.37
C LYS A 48 -15.86 -6.42 2.69
N TYR A 49 -15.26 -5.31 2.27
CA TYR A 49 -13.81 -5.09 2.33
C TYR A 49 -13.41 -3.99 3.31
N GLY A 50 -14.37 -3.20 3.78
CA GLY A 50 -14.15 -2.02 4.60
C GLY A 50 -14.10 -0.73 3.78
N PRO A 51 -13.92 0.43 4.44
CA PRO A 51 -13.80 1.71 3.74
C PRO A 51 -12.57 1.71 2.83
N PRO A 52 -12.62 2.46 1.70
CA PRO A 52 -11.45 2.66 0.86
C PRO A 52 -10.33 3.35 1.65
N ILE A 53 -9.09 3.04 1.31
CA ILE A 53 -7.92 3.65 1.96
C ILE A 53 -7.82 5.12 1.59
N PHE A 54 -8.18 5.44 0.35
CA PHE A 54 -8.14 6.80 -0.17
C PHE A 54 -9.32 7.04 -1.12
N GLU A 55 -9.92 8.24 -1.02
CA GLU A 55 -10.88 8.79 -1.97
C GLU A 55 -10.25 10.00 -2.63
N ASN A 56 -10.34 10.10 -3.97
CA ASN A 56 -9.76 11.23 -4.67
C ASN A 56 -10.50 12.53 -4.31
N ILE A 57 -9.77 13.52 -3.80
CA ILE A 57 -10.34 14.79 -3.33
C ILE A 57 -10.96 15.59 -4.50
N PHE A 58 -10.35 15.49 -5.68
CA PHE A 58 -10.77 16.23 -6.87
C PHE A 58 -11.86 15.49 -7.66
N ASN A 59 -11.89 14.15 -7.51
CA ASN A 59 -12.90 13.30 -8.16
C ASN A 59 -13.42 12.28 -7.17
N LYS A 60 -14.47 12.65 -6.43
CA LYS A 60 -15.11 11.80 -5.40
C LYS A 60 -15.63 10.46 -5.94
N ASN A 61 -15.69 10.30 -7.25
CA ASN A 61 -16.10 9.06 -7.91
C ASN A 61 -14.93 8.07 -8.07
N VAL A 62 -13.72 8.42 -7.65
CA VAL A 62 -12.56 7.52 -7.71
C VAL A 62 -12.12 7.15 -6.31
N ILE A 63 -12.10 5.85 -6.02
CA ILE A 63 -11.71 5.29 -4.74
C ILE A 63 -10.56 4.29 -4.92
N TYR A 64 -9.74 4.16 -3.89
CA TYR A 64 -8.56 3.29 -3.91
C TYR A 64 -8.56 2.30 -2.76
N TYR A 65 -8.30 1.05 -3.09
CA TYR A 65 -7.95 -0.01 -2.15
C TYR A 65 -6.49 -0.37 -2.34
N VAL A 66 -5.75 -0.49 -1.25
CA VAL A 66 -4.29 -0.70 -1.27
C VAL A 66 -3.89 -1.81 -0.33
N SER A 67 -2.97 -2.63 -0.77
CA SER A 67 -2.17 -3.53 0.08
C SER A 67 -0.70 -3.20 -0.14
N HIS A 68 0.01 -2.82 0.92
CA HIS A 68 1.42 -2.46 0.88
C HIS A 68 2.17 -3.22 1.96
N ASN A 69 2.90 -4.24 1.55
CA ASN A 69 3.75 -5.05 2.40
C ASN A 69 5.18 -4.52 2.36
N THR A 70 5.72 -4.25 3.52
CA THR A 70 7.11 -3.80 3.67
C THR A 70 7.84 -4.68 4.66
N SER A 71 9.12 -4.88 4.43
CA SER A 71 10.03 -5.49 5.38
C SER A 71 11.18 -4.55 5.71
N TYR A 72 11.74 -4.71 6.91
CA TYR A 72 12.93 -4.02 7.33
C TYR A 72 13.67 -4.85 8.37
N LYS A 73 14.99 -4.76 8.36
CA LYS A 73 15.85 -5.23 9.44
C LYS A 73 16.29 -4.03 10.26
N THR A 74 16.70 -4.30 11.49
CA THR A 74 17.27 -3.26 12.36
C THR A 74 18.43 -2.54 11.64
N PHE A 75 18.36 -1.21 11.57
CA PHE A 75 19.31 -0.33 10.88
C PHE A 75 19.29 -0.35 9.34
N GLU A 76 18.40 -1.10 8.70
CA GLU A 76 18.21 -1.07 7.24
C GLU A 76 17.05 -0.17 6.84
N LYS A 77 17.10 0.35 5.61
CA LYS A 77 15.97 1.06 5.01
C LYS A 77 14.82 0.09 4.79
N ARG A 78 13.59 0.58 4.97
CA ARG A 78 12.39 -0.20 4.64
C ARG A 78 12.37 -0.53 3.15
N LYS A 79 12.07 -1.78 2.86
CA LYS A 79 11.91 -2.28 1.50
C LYS A 79 10.45 -2.61 1.25
N THR A 80 9.92 -2.20 0.11
CA THR A 80 8.62 -2.66 -0.36
C THR A 80 8.79 -4.08 -0.91
N ASP A 81 8.11 -5.04 -0.30
CA ASP A 81 8.12 -6.42 -0.75
C ASP A 81 7.00 -6.66 -1.76
N LYS A 82 5.83 -6.09 -1.52
CA LYS A 82 4.69 -6.18 -2.42
C LYS A 82 3.78 -4.98 -2.28
N LEU A 83 3.31 -4.51 -3.41
CA LEU A 83 2.39 -3.41 -3.53
C LEU A 83 1.29 -3.79 -4.51
N LEU A 84 0.04 -3.60 -4.11
CA LEU A 84 -1.12 -3.81 -4.94
C LEU A 84 -2.10 -2.68 -4.70
N VAL A 85 -2.47 -1.98 -5.76
CA VAL A 85 -3.40 -0.85 -5.72
C VAL A 85 -4.54 -1.11 -6.70
N TYR A 86 -5.75 -0.98 -6.21
CA TYR A 86 -6.96 -1.03 -7.00
C TYR A 86 -7.59 0.34 -7.08
N GLU A 87 -7.64 0.90 -8.28
CA GLU A 87 -8.34 2.13 -8.63
C GLU A 87 -9.73 1.76 -9.16
N ILE A 88 -10.75 2.23 -8.49
CA ILE A 88 -12.15 1.97 -8.81
C ILE A 88 -12.83 3.28 -9.14
N THR A 89 -13.28 3.44 -10.37
CA THR A 89 -14.10 4.58 -10.79
C THR A 89 -15.57 4.21 -10.68
N LEU A 90 -16.33 5.03 -9.99
CA LEU A 90 -17.78 4.89 -9.80
C LEU A 90 -18.54 5.78 -10.77
N ASP A 91 -19.76 5.43 -11.05
CA ASP A 91 -20.72 6.31 -11.73
C ASP A 91 -21.49 7.21 -10.74
N ASN A 92 -22.41 8.03 -11.25
CA ASN A 92 -23.21 8.92 -10.43
C ASN A 92 -24.18 8.19 -9.48
N LYS A 93 -24.39 6.88 -9.68
CA LYS A 93 -25.20 6.00 -8.81
C LYS A 93 -24.33 5.20 -7.83
N ASN A 94 -23.03 5.51 -7.73
CA ASN A 94 -22.05 4.78 -6.94
C ASN A 94 -21.88 3.30 -7.36
N ILE A 95 -22.08 2.99 -8.64
CA ILE A 95 -21.82 1.67 -9.22
C ILE A 95 -20.47 1.71 -9.91
N VAL A 96 -19.71 0.62 -9.84
CA VAL A 96 -18.40 0.50 -10.46
C VAL A 96 -18.53 0.62 -11.98
N LYS A 97 -17.91 1.66 -12.55
CA LYS A 97 -17.83 1.94 -13.98
C LYS A 97 -16.51 1.45 -14.59
N LYS A 98 -15.41 1.54 -13.85
CA LYS A 98 -14.08 1.18 -14.32
C LYS A 98 -13.25 0.63 -13.16
N PHE A 99 -12.39 -0.31 -13.48
CA PHE A 99 -11.46 -0.92 -12.55
C PHE A 99 -10.06 -1.01 -13.18
N LYS A 100 -9.03 -0.66 -12.42
CA LYS A 100 -7.64 -0.82 -12.78
C LYS A 100 -6.87 -1.36 -11.58
N SER A 101 -5.85 -2.17 -11.85
CA SER A 101 -4.91 -2.67 -10.86
C SER A 101 -3.50 -2.19 -11.19
N TYR A 102 -2.75 -1.86 -10.15
CA TYR A 102 -1.35 -1.45 -10.25
C TYR A 102 -0.54 -2.24 -9.24
N THR A 103 0.68 -2.58 -9.61
CA THR A 103 1.66 -3.30 -8.80
C THR A 103 2.91 -2.45 -8.60
N GLU A 104 3.89 -2.95 -7.84
CA GLU A 104 5.18 -2.29 -7.68
C GLU A 104 5.90 -2.04 -9.02
N LYS A 105 5.62 -2.84 -10.04
CA LYS A 105 6.24 -2.70 -11.38
C LYS A 105 5.68 -1.51 -12.16
N ASP A 106 4.47 -1.07 -11.83
CA ASP A 106 3.83 0.10 -12.42
C ASP A 106 4.26 1.39 -11.71
N GLY A 107 4.99 1.25 -10.59
CA GLY A 107 5.58 2.35 -9.84
C GLY A 107 6.73 2.99 -10.59
N VAL A 108 6.81 4.32 -10.52
CA VAL A 108 7.95 5.08 -11.05
C VAL A 108 8.82 5.51 -9.87
N ASP A 109 10.12 5.24 -9.95
CA ASP A 109 11.08 5.74 -8.97
C ASP A 109 11.21 7.26 -9.14
N ILE A 110 10.94 8.00 -8.07
CA ILE A 110 10.85 9.45 -8.12
C ILE A 110 12.17 10.03 -7.62
N ASP A 111 12.95 10.57 -8.52
CA ASP A 111 14.09 11.40 -8.18
C ASP A 111 13.59 12.81 -7.77
N ILE A 112 13.51 13.04 -6.46
CA ILE A 112 13.05 14.30 -5.85
C ILE A 112 13.95 15.48 -6.21
N SER A 113 15.16 15.23 -6.73
CA SER A 113 16.12 16.28 -7.11
C SER A 113 15.75 17.01 -8.41
N LYS A 114 14.87 16.44 -9.24
CA LYS A 114 14.42 17.05 -10.49
C LYS A 114 13.17 17.90 -10.26
N LYS A 115 13.28 19.22 -10.53
CA LYS A 115 12.12 20.12 -10.57
C LYS A 115 11.10 19.61 -11.57
N GLN A 116 9.90 19.32 -11.10
CA GLN A 116 8.81 18.79 -11.92
C GLN A 116 8.02 19.94 -12.53
N ASP A 117 7.86 19.91 -13.85
CA ASP A 117 6.98 20.83 -14.56
C ASP A 117 5.53 20.65 -14.12
N LYS A 118 4.82 21.77 -13.92
CA LYS A 118 3.50 21.85 -13.30
C LYS A 118 2.33 21.30 -14.14
N SER A 119 2.57 20.66 -15.28
CA SER A 119 1.51 20.31 -16.23
C SER A 119 0.99 18.87 -16.15
N ASP A 120 1.69 17.96 -15.46
CA ASP A 120 1.24 16.59 -15.34
C ASP A 120 0.69 16.31 -13.95
N PHE A 121 -0.62 16.46 -13.80
CA PHE A 121 -1.36 15.90 -12.68
C PHE A 121 -1.34 14.38 -12.82
N ASN A 122 -0.21 13.80 -12.43
CA ASN A 122 0.14 12.43 -12.69
C ASN A 122 -0.24 11.57 -11.49
N PHE A 123 -0.66 10.34 -11.75
CA PHE A 123 -0.78 9.22 -10.81
C PHE A 123 0.36 9.20 -9.77
N LYS A 124 1.53 9.67 -10.13
CA LYS A 124 2.73 9.87 -9.32
C LYS A 124 2.52 10.76 -8.08
N MET A 125 1.87 11.93 -8.21
CA MET A 125 1.56 12.83 -7.06
C MET A 125 0.52 12.21 -6.12
N LEU A 126 -0.51 11.58 -6.69
CA LEU A 126 -1.50 10.83 -5.92
C LEU A 126 -0.85 9.70 -5.11
N TRP A 127 0.12 9.06 -5.69
CA TRP A 127 0.88 7.99 -5.08
C TRP A 127 1.69 8.45 -3.87
N GLU A 128 2.46 9.54 -3.99
CA GLU A 128 3.23 10.11 -2.89
C GLU A 128 2.33 10.56 -1.74
N ASP A 129 1.24 11.23 -2.04
CA ASP A 129 0.28 11.69 -1.05
C ASP A 129 -0.39 10.53 -0.31
N MET A 130 -0.68 9.44 -1.03
CA MET A 130 -1.26 8.23 -0.46
C MET A 130 -0.27 7.53 0.48
N ILE A 131 0.98 7.34 0.07
CA ILE A 131 2.03 6.75 0.90
C ILE A 131 2.31 7.62 2.13
N ASN A 132 2.37 8.94 1.95
CA ASN A 132 2.58 9.88 3.05
C ASN A 132 1.40 9.91 4.02
N ALA A 133 0.16 9.80 3.53
CA ALA A 133 -1.04 9.71 4.37
C ALA A 133 -1.07 8.41 5.19
N MET A 134 -0.66 7.29 4.60
CA MET A 134 -0.52 6.01 5.32
C MET A 134 0.56 6.07 6.41
N ASN A 135 1.66 6.76 6.15
CA ASN A 135 2.76 6.89 7.11
C ASN A 135 2.42 7.86 8.26
N ARG A 136 1.62 8.92 8.02
CA ARG A 136 1.20 9.88 9.06
C ARG A 136 0.20 9.33 10.08
N ARG A 137 -0.56 8.28 9.75
CA ARG A 137 -1.50 7.64 10.70
C ARG A 137 -0.82 6.80 11.79
N LYS A 138 0.50 6.80 11.86
CA LYS A 138 1.31 5.94 12.75
C LYS A 138 2.05 6.68 13.88
N ASN A 139 1.90 8.01 13.94
CA ASN A 139 2.47 8.81 15.04
C ASN A 139 1.28 9.26 15.96
#